data_67426efce333891a6147269a96dd0311
#
_entry.id   67426efce333891a6147269a96dd0311
#
_cell.length_a   1.000
_cell.length_b   1.000
_cell.length_c   1.000
_cell.angle_alpha   90.00
_cell.angle_beta   90.00
_cell.angle_gamma   90.00
#
_symmetry.space_group_name_H-M   'P 1'
#
loop_
_entity.id
_entity.type
_entity.pdbx_description
1 polymer ?
#
loop_
_entity_poly.entity_id
_entity_poly.type
_entity_poly.pdbx_seq_one_letter_code
_entity_poly.pdbx_strand_id
1 'polypeptide(L)'
;MTTLRFVAGTLACALLLVVAPLSAQSQAPKVSAPYDMFTLPNGLTVILHEDHSVPMVSVNVWYHVGSAREKFGRTGFAHLFEHILFEGSKNVKEGDFDNLLEAAGGNNNGSTTTDRTNYYESLPANALDLALFLESDRMGFLLDVVTPQAVDGQRDVVKNERRQSYENSPYGMANVRITELMYPKEHPYYWPVIGYMEDLTAATHEDVKEFFTKYYAPGNSSLVIAGDINPAEVRKKVERWFADVKAGPRPEPVVAPTVELTSVVKETLTDNVQLPRLYMAWHSPAQFKPGDAELDVLAGVLTGGKNSRLYKRLVYDLQLVQGISAFQGSAVHGSRFQIVATARPSTDPPEQVLAKIKAIIDEEIEKLKQSPPDAREVQRVLNGVESGFLNSMQQSSSKADQMNAYYFATGNPDYFQEDLARYLALQPNDIQAAAKKWLPSDRRLELSVHPKGK
;
A
#
# COMPACT_ATOMS: atom_id res chain seq x y z
N MET A 1 7.00 -1.86 -102.42
CA MET A 1 7.64 -2.42 -101.20
C MET A 1 7.73 -1.33 -100.14
N THR A 2 6.75 -1.33 -99.24
CA THR A 2 6.52 -0.23 -98.34
C THR A 2 6.77 -0.73 -96.88
N THR A 3 7.71 -0.18 -96.23
CA THR A 3 8.11 -0.52 -94.84
C THR A 3 7.34 0.39 -93.86
N LEU A 4 6.50 -0.23 -93.05
CA LEU A 4 5.81 0.42 -91.88
C LEU A 4 6.72 0.47 -90.69
N ARG A 5 6.94 1.66 -90.13
CA ARG A 5 7.61 1.85 -88.84
C ARG A 5 6.56 2.00 -87.74
N PHE A 6 6.58 1.09 -86.76
CA PHE A 6 5.83 1.22 -85.51
C PHE A 6 6.64 2.04 -84.48
N VAL A 7 6.02 3.10 -83.97
CA VAL A 7 6.53 3.87 -82.82
C VAL A 7 5.77 3.37 -81.60
N ALA A 8 6.51 2.76 -80.66
CA ALA A 8 6.00 2.36 -79.35
C ALA A 8 6.19 3.51 -78.34
N GLY A 9 5.09 4.12 -77.93
CA GLY A 9 5.11 5.09 -76.83
C GLY A 9 4.92 4.40 -75.45
N THR A 10 5.92 4.49 -74.62
CA THR A 10 5.90 4.02 -73.23
C THR A 10 5.31 5.11 -72.35
N LEU A 11 4.11 4.88 -71.82
CA LEU A 11 3.47 5.69 -70.80
C LEU A 11 4.00 5.21 -69.41
N ALA A 12 4.80 6.00 -68.75
CA ALA A 12 5.27 5.76 -67.36
C ALA A 12 4.24 6.38 -66.41
N CYS A 13 3.37 5.54 -65.79
CA CYS A 13 2.54 5.95 -64.65
C CYS A 13 3.40 5.97 -63.38
N ALA A 14 3.74 7.15 -62.88
CA ALA A 14 4.32 7.32 -61.55
C ALA A 14 3.20 7.23 -60.50
N LEU A 15 3.12 6.09 -59.78
CA LEU A 15 2.30 5.96 -58.58
C LEU A 15 3.02 6.67 -57.44
N LEU A 16 2.56 7.85 -57.06
CA LEU A 16 2.90 8.49 -55.76
C LEU A 16 2.20 7.77 -54.65
N LEU A 17 2.89 6.87 -53.95
CA LEU A 17 2.47 6.30 -52.66
C LEU A 17 2.61 7.41 -51.60
N VAL A 18 1.51 8.05 -51.27
CA VAL A 18 1.38 8.89 -50.08
C VAL A 18 1.35 7.95 -48.86
N VAL A 19 2.52 7.74 -48.26
CA VAL A 19 2.62 7.09 -46.93
C VAL A 19 2.13 8.13 -45.91
N ALA A 20 0.85 8.11 -45.59
CA ALA A 20 0.37 8.81 -44.38
C ALA A 20 1.00 8.15 -43.15
N PRO A 21 1.61 8.91 -42.23
CA PRO A 21 2.03 8.34 -40.98
C PRO A 21 0.76 7.92 -40.20
N LEU A 22 0.53 6.62 -40.06
CA LEU A 22 -0.39 6.10 -39.06
C LEU A 22 0.22 6.42 -37.69
N SER A 23 -0.11 7.57 -37.15
CA SER A 23 0.01 7.83 -35.72
C SER A 23 -1.10 6.98 -35.06
N ALA A 24 -0.79 5.71 -34.80
CA ALA A 24 -1.54 4.94 -33.84
C ALA A 24 -1.27 5.60 -32.47
N GLN A 25 -2.06 6.60 -32.12
CA GLN A 25 -2.25 6.94 -30.73
C GLN A 25 -2.83 5.69 -30.09
N SER A 26 -2.02 4.90 -29.38
CA SER A 26 -2.53 3.88 -28.49
C SER A 26 -3.38 4.64 -27.47
N GLN A 27 -4.69 4.57 -27.59
CA GLN A 27 -5.54 5.01 -26.49
C GLN A 27 -5.14 4.19 -25.28
N ALA A 28 -4.82 4.89 -24.18
CA ALA A 28 -4.59 4.21 -22.92
C ALA A 28 -5.75 3.24 -22.65
N PRO A 29 -5.47 2.03 -22.15
CA PRO A 29 -6.51 1.06 -21.88
C PRO A 29 -7.57 1.69 -20.98
N LYS A 30 -8.84 1.53 -21.35
CA LYS A 30 -9.93 1.95 -20.50
C LYS A 30 -10.05 0.96 -19.35
N VAL A 31 -9.73 1.41 -18.16
CA VAL A 31 -9.75 0.59 -16.93
C VAL A 31 -10.92 1.05 -16.08
N SER A 32 -11.83 0.12 -15.77
CA SER A 32 -13.01 0.42 -14.96
C SER A 32 -13.46 -0.85 -14.24
N ALA A 33 -13.94 -0.69 -13.02
CA ALA A 33 -14.64 -1.72 -12.25
C ALA A 33 -16.06 -1.21 -11.94
N PRO A 34 -17.03 -1.39 -12.86
CA PRO A 34 -18.42 -0.99 -12.64
C PRO A 34 -18.95 -1.55 -11.33
N TYR A 35 -19.73 -0.77 -10.60
CA TYR A 35 -20.21 -1.15 -9.28
C TYR A 35 -21.63 -0.67 -9.01
N ASP A 36 -22.31 -1.38 -8.12
CA ASP A 36 -23.48 -0.90 -7.41
C ASP A 36 -23.06 -0.52 -5.98
N MET A 37 -23.53 0.63 -5.49
CA MET A 37 -23.23 1.07 -4.12
C MET A 37 -24.50 1.51 -3.39
N PHE A 38 -24.62 1.09 -2.15
CA PHE A 38 -25.73 1.49 -1.27
C PHE A 38 -25.25 1.51 0.19
N THR A 39 -26.03 2.18 1.04
CA THR A 39 -25.77 2.23 2.49
C THR A 39 -26.93 1.58 3.23
N LEU A 40 -26.62 0.67 4.16
CA LEU A 40 -27.63 0.07 5.03
C LEU A 40 -28.13 1.07 6.09
N PRO A 41 -29.30 0.83 6.69
CA PRO A 41 -29.84 1.70 7.76
C PRO A 41 -28.90 1.85 8.96
N ASN A 42 -28.04 0.86 9.25
CA ASN A 42 -27.03 0.91 10.31
C ASN A 42 -25.76 1.70 9.93
N GLY A 43 -25.67 2.22 8.71
CA GLY A 43 -24.57 3.04 8.21
C GLY A 43 -23.48 2.31 7.45
N LEU A 44 -23.53 0.97 7.31
CA LEU A 44 -22.57 0.20 6.52
C LEU A 44 -22.68 0.58 5.04
N THR A 45 -21.59 1.02 4.43
CA THR A 45 -21.51 1.22 2.99
C THR A 45 -21.16 -0.10 2.31
N VAL A 46 -21.92 -0.49 1.30
CA VAL A 46 -21.75 -1.74 0.54
C VAL A 46 -21.48 -1.39 -0.92
N ILE A 47 -20.47 -2.03 -1.49
CA ILE A 47 -20.03 -1.87 -2.87
C ILE A 47 -19.99 -3.26 -3.51
N LEU A 48 -20.69 -3.43 -4.62
CA LEU A 48 -20.81 -4.70 -5.34
C LEU A 48 -20.20 -4.55 -6.72
N HIS A 49 -19.26 -5.42 -7.07
CA HIS A 49 -18.65 -5.50 -8.39
C HIS A 49 -18.88 -6.88 -9.00
N GLU A 50 -19.67 -6.94 -10.07
CA GLU A 50 -19.99 -8.17 -10.81
C GLU A 50 -18.88 -8.53 -11.80
N ASP A 51 -18.33 -9.75 -11.68
CA ASP A 51 -17.29 -10.28 -12.56
C ASP A 51 -17.43 -11.82 -12.66
N HIS A 52 -17.99 -12.30 -13.75
CA HIS A 52 -18.24 -13.73 -14.01
C HIS A 52 -17.06 -14.46 -14.66
N SER A 53 -15.85 -13.90 -14.64
CA SER A 53 -14.69 -14.51 -15.29
C SER A 53 -14.25 -15.83 -14.65
N VAL A 54 -14.48 -15.98 -13.35
CA VAL A 54 -14.24 -17.21 -12.56
C VAL A 54 -15.35 -17.37 -11.52
N PRO A 55 -15.75 -18.61 -11.13
CA PRO A 55 -16.83 -18.86 -10.16
C PRO A 55 -16.34 -18.62 -8.71
N MET A 56 -15.72 -17.48 -8.46
CA MET A 56 -15.17 -17.07 -7.15
C MET A 56 -15.72 -15.72 -6.75
N VAL A 57 -15.78 -15.50 -5.46
CA VAL A 57 -16.13 -14.21 -4.88
C VAL A 57 -15.09 -13.81 -3.85
N SER A 58 -14.80 -12.52 -3.77
CA SER A 58 -14.01 -11.91 -2.70
C SER A 58 -14.88 -10.96 -1.90
N VAL A 59 -14.83 -11.12 -0.58
CA VAL A 59 -15.48 -10.25 0.41
C VAL A 59 -14.36 -9.50 1.12
N ASN A 60 -14.44 -8.18 1.22
CA ASN A 60 -13.43 -7.35 1.85
C ASN A 60 -14.08 -6.26 2.68
N VAL A 61 -13.94 -6.35 3.99
CA VAL A 61 -14.43 -5.35 4.95
C VAL A 61 -13.28 -4.45 5.36
N TRP A 62 -13.44 -3.15 5.14
CA TRP A 62 -12.55 -2.13 5.68
C TRP A 62 -13.19 -1.44 6.88
N TYR A 63 -12.52 -1.47 8.01
CA TYR A 63 -12.77 -0.57 9.11
C TYR A 63 -11.85 0.64 8.96
N HIS A 64 -12.42 1.85 8.92
CA HIS A 64 -11.68 3.11 8.72
C HIS A 64 -10.98 3.54 10.01
N VAL A 65 -10.23 2.59 10.57
CA VAL A 65 -9.45 2.71 11.80
C VAL A 65 -8.14 1.95 11.65
N GLY A 66 -7.04 2.66 11.90
CA GLY A 66 -5.71 2.11 12.00
C GLY A 66 -4.98 2.73 13.19
N SER A 67 -3.68 2.57 13.27
CA SER A 67 -2.92 3.08 14.42
C SER A 67 -2.99 4.60 14.56
N ALA A 68 -3.32 5.36 13.52
CA ALA A 68 -3.53 6.81 13.60
C ALA A 68 -4.71 7.23 14.51
N ARG A 69 -5.60 6.31 14.85
CA ARG A 69 -6.73 6.55 15.78
C ARG A 69 -6.38 6.28 17.23
N GLU A 70 -5.21 5.76 17.49
CA GLU A 70 -4.69 5.47 18.82
C GLU A 70 -4.19 6.74 19.53
N LYS A 71 -3.71 6.58 20.73
CA LYS A 71 -3.10 7.65 21.52
C LYS A 71 -1.75 7.18 22.06
N PHE A 72 -0.82 8.08 22.20
CA PHE A 72 0.43 7.79 22.91
C PHE A 72 0.14 7.23 24.32
N GLY A 73 0.79 6.15 24.69
CA GLY A 73 0.51 5.39 25.91
C GLY A 73 -0.60 4.32 25.74
N ARG A 74 -1.20 4.22 24.54
CA ARG A 74 -2.21 3.21 24.17
C ARG A 74 -2.06 2.84 22.70
N THR A 75 -0.86 2.41 22.32
CA THR A 75 -0.51 2.07 20.94
C THR A 75 -0.60 0.57 20.69
N GLY A 76 -0.81 0.16 19.43
CA GLY A 76 -0.94 -1.23 19.01
C GLY A 76 -2.36 -1.79 19.13
N PHE A 77 -3.35 -0.97 19.47
CA PHE A 77 -4.74 -1.43 19.64
C PHE A 77 -5.39 -1.84 18.32
N ALA A 78 -5.20 -1.08 17.24
CA ALA A 78 -5.76 -1.42 15.95
C ALA A 78 -5.24 -2.79 15.45
N HIS A 79 -3.95 -3.05 15.64
CA HIS A 79 -3.35 -4.34 15.30
C HIS A 79 -3.78 -5.47 16.26
N LEU A 80 -3.89 -5.19 17.57
CA LEU A 80 -4.44 -6.14 18.52
C LEU A 80 -5.88 -6.55 18.14
N PHE A 81 -6.67 -5.60 17.62
CA PHE A 81 -8.02 -5.90 17.12
C PHE A 81 -8.02 -6.74 15.85
N GLU A 82 -7.04 -6.58 14.97
CA GLU A 82 -6.87 -7.50 13.85
C GLU A 82 -6.86 -8.94 14.34
N HIS A 83 -6.09 -9.25 15.39
CA HIS A 83 -6.01 -10.58 15.98
C HIS A 83 -7.30 -10.97 16.72
N ILE A 84 -7.85 -10.12 17.58
CA ILE A 84 -9.04 -10.42 18.40
C ILE A 84 -10.24 -10.77 17.54
N LEU A 85 -10.39 -10.17 16.38
CA LEU A 85 -11.51 -10.43 15.46
C LEU A 85 -11.48 -11.83 14.82
N PHE A 86 -10.41 -12.60 14.99
CA PHE A 86 -10.33 -14.01 14.61
C PHE A 86 -10.63 -14.98 15.79
N GLU A 87 -10.71 -14.49 17.01
CA GLU A 87 -10.91 -15.33 18.22
C GLU A 87 -12.34 -15.87 18.41
N GLY A 88 -13.22 -15.58 17.47
CA GLY A 88 -14.60 -15.98 17.52
C GLY A 88 -15.56 -14.83 17.83
N SER A 89 -16.84 -15.16 17.80
CA SER A 89 -17.95 -14.23 18.03
C SER A 89 -19.14 -15.03 18.58
N LYS A 90 -20.26 -14.38 18.80
CA LYS A 90 -21.43 -15.01 19.47
C LYS A 90 -21.82 -16.38 18.91
N ASN A 91 -21.83 -16.51 17.58
CA ASN A 91 -22.28 -17.73 16.91
C ASN A 91 -21.13 -18.50 16.25
N VAL A 92 -19.89 -18.02 16.32
CA VAL A 92 -18.69 -18.59 15.75
C VAL A 92 -17.68 -18.82 16.87
N LYS A 93 -17.30 -20.08 17.13
CA LYS A 93 -16.32 -20.39 18.17
C LYS A 93 -14.91 -20.05 17.70
N GLU A 94 -14.00 -19.91 18.67
CA GLU A 94 -12.58 -19.77 18.42
C GLU A 94 -12.06 -20.88 17.46
N GLY A 95 -11.37 -20.50 16.40
CA GLY A 95 -10.86 -21.38 15.35
C GLY A 95 -11.89 -21.82 14.31
N ASP A 96 -13.21 -21.67 14.54
CA ASP A 96 -14.23 -22.06 13.57
C ASP A 96 -14.26 -21.15 12.35
N PHE A 97 -13.80 -19.88 12.48
CA PHE A 97 -13.78 -18.93 11.37
C PHE A 97 -12.94 -19.48 10.21
N ASP A 98 -11.70 -19.84 10.49
CA ASP A 98 -10.77 -20.40 9.49
C ASP A 98 -11.22 -21.77 9.00
N ASN A 99 -11.60 -22.67 9.93
CA ASN A 99 -12.03 -24.02 9.61
C ASN A 99 -13.25 -24.07 8.67
N LEU A 100 -14.22 -23.17 8.87
CA LEU A 100 -15.44 -23.11 8.04
C LEU A 100 -15.11 -22.59 6.63
N LEU A 101 -14.24 -21.57 6.52
CA LEU A 101 -13.81 -21.05 5.21
C LEU A 101 -12.94 -22.05 4.45
N GLU A 102 -11.98 -22.69 5.11
CA GLU A 102 -11.16 -23.74 4.50
C GLU A 102 -12.00 -24.92 4.02
N ALA A 103 -12.97 -25.38 4.84
CA ALA A 103 -13.90 -26.43 4.46
C ALA A 103 -14.77 -26.07 3.24
N ALA A 104 -15.06 -24.78 3.05
CA ALA A 104 -15.75 -24.26 1.87
C ALA A 104 -14.85 -24.04 0.66
N GLY A 105 -13.54 -24.29 0.77
CA GLY A 105 -12.53 -24.02 -0.28
C GLY A 105 -12.11 -22.56 -0.36
N GLY A 106 -12.32 -21.79 0.68
CA GLY A 106 -11.91 -20.40 0.81
C GLY A 106 -10.58 -20.21 1.54
N ASN A 107 -10.13 -18.98 1.55
CA ASN A 107 -9.04 -18.47 2.39
C ASN A 107 -9.40 -17.09 2.93
N ASN A 108 -8.76 -16.69 4.01
CA ASN A 108 -8.96 -15.38 4.62
C ASN A 108 -7.62 -14.80 5.11
N ASN A 109 -7.64 -13.51 5.40
CA ASN A 109 -6.60 -12.82 6.15
C ASN A 109 -7.10 -11.47 6.66
N GLY A 110 -6.30 -10.81 7.51
CA GLY A 110 -6.46 -9.44 7.94
C GLY A 110 -5.18 -8.62 7.71
N SER A 111 -5.29 -7.31 7.79
CA SER A 111 -4.13 -6.44 7.87
C SER A 111 -4.46 -5.09 8.49
N THR A 112 -3.49 -4.52 9.19
CA THR A 112 -3.60 -3.19 9.81
C THR A 112 -2.51 -2.27 9.26
N THR A 113 -2.91 -1.04 8.95
CA THR A 113 -2.01 0.05 8.60
C THR A 113 -2.18 1.22 9.57
N THR A 114 -1.52 2.32 9.30
CA THR A 114 -1.76 3.56 10.04
C THR A 114 -3.18 4.07 9.90
N ASP A 115 -3.85 3.81 8.77
CA ASP A 115 -5.10 4.48 8.41
C ASP A 115 -6.33 3.55 8.40
N ARG A 116 -6.13 2.23 8.29
CA ARG A 116 -7.24 1.26 8.19
C ARG A 116 -6.86 -0.12 8.76
N THR A 117 -7.89 -0.90 9.12
CA THR A 117 -7.81 -2.34 9.35
C THR A 117 -8.79 -3.03 8.41
N ASN A 118 -8.38 -4.10 7.72
CA ASN A 118 -9.29 -4.85 6.86
C ASN A 118 -9.24 -6.34 7.15
N TYR A 119 -10.33 -6.99 6.76
CA TYR A 119 -10.48 -8.44 6.73
C TYR A 119 -11.01 -8.82 5.36
N TYR A 120 -10.51 -9.90 4.81
CA TYR A 120 -10.88 -10.31 3.47
C TYR A 120 -10.85 -11.82 3.29
N GLU A 121 -11.82 -12.32 2.53
CA GLU A 121 -11.96 -13.71 2.15
C GLU A 121 -12.04 -13.82 0.64
N SER A 122 -11.56 -14.96 0.12
CA SER A 122 -11.80 -15.41 -1.25
C SER A 122 -12.27 -16.84 -1.23
N LEU A 123 -13.43 -17.10 -1.82
CA LEU A 123 -14.09 -18.40 -1.74
C LEU A 123 -14.96 -18.66 -2.98
N PRO A 124 -15.39 -19.92 -3.24
CA PRO A 124 -16.36 -20.19 -4.30
C PRO A 124 -17.66 -19.39 -4.13
N ALA A 125 -18.21 -18.88 -5.23
CA ALA A 125 -19.37 -17.97 -5.22
C ALA A 125 -20.63 -18.54 -4.53
N ASN A 126 -20.79 -19.86 -4.57
CA ASN A 126 -21.90 -20.55 -3.90
C ASN A 126 -21.78 -20.55 -2.35
N ALA A 127 -20.60 -20.21 -1.81
CA ALA A 127 -20.36 -20.12 -0.36
C ALA A 127 -20.44 -18.68 0.17
N LEU A 128 -20.85 -17.69 -0.63
CA LEU A 128 -20.93 -16.28 -0.22
C LEU A 128 -21.73 -16.07 1.08
N ASP A 129 -22.82 -16.80 1.29
CA ASP A 129 -23.60 -16.67 2.54
C ASP A 129 -22.79 -16.99 3.78
N LEU A 130 -21.80 -17.91 3.69
CA LEU A 130 -20.90 -18.22 4.79
C LEU A 130 -20.02 -17.01 5.14
N ALA A 131 -19.39 -16.38 4.14
CA ALA A 131 -18.55 -15.21 4.38
C ALA A 131 -19.38 -14.05 4.98
N LEU A 132 -20.57 -13.79 4.45
CA LEU A 132 -21.44 -12.74 4.99
C LEU A 132 -21.91 -13.04 6.42
N PHE A 133 -22.18 -14.30 6.75
CA PHE A 133 -22.48 -14.73 8.12
C PHE A 133 -21.29 -14.44 9.04
N LEU A 134 -20.10 -14.89 8.68
CA LEU A 134 -18.89 -14.73 9.49
C LEU A 134 -18.55 -13.25 9.73
N GLU A 135 -18.59 -12.43 8.67
CA GLU A 135 -18.32 -11.00 8.76
C GLU A 135 -19.36 -10.23 9.58
N SER A 136 -20.64 -10.54 9.40
CA SER A 136 -21.70 -9.90 10.17
C SER A 136 -21.67 -10.29 11.64
N ASP A 137 -21.32 -11.54 11.94
CA ASP A 137 -21.26 -12.04 13.31
C ASP A 137 -20.11 -11.40 14.10
N ARG A 138 -18.91 -11.34 13.49
CA ARG A 138 -17.77 -10.65 14.15
C ARG A 138 -17.97 -9.14 14.27
N MET A 139 -18.58 -8.49 13.27
CA MET A 139 -18.86 -7.05 13.33
C MET A 139 -19.90 -6.71 14.42
N GLY A 140 -20.95 -7.52 14.54
CA GLY A 140 -22.08 -7.21 15.41
C GLY A 140 -21.98 -7.78 16.82
N PHE A 141 -21.30 -8.91 17.00
CA PHE A 141 -21.46 -9.75 18.20
C PHE A 141 -20.13 -10.23 18.80
N LEU A 142 -19.00 -9.64 18.44
CA LEU A 142 -17.69 -9.94 19.03
C LEU A 142 -17.70 -9.69 20.54
N LEU A 143 -18.20 -8.53 21.00
CA LEU A 143 -18.16 -8.14 22.40
C LEU A 143 -19.01 -9.02 23.32
N ASP A 144 -19.93 -9.82 22.77
CA ASP A 144 -20.75 -10.76 23.53
C ASP A 144 -19.93 -11.91 24.13
N VAL A 145 -18.74 -12.21 23.52
CA VAL A 145 -17.91 -13.37 23.88
C VAL A 145 -16.47 -13.02 24.23
N VAL A 146 -15.98 -11.83 23.91
CA VAL A 146 -14.62 -11.42 24.25
C VAL A 146 -14.45 -11.39 25.77
N THR A 147 -13.61 -12.30 26.27
CA THR A 147 -13.27 -12.41 27.70
C THR A 147 -11.94 -11.73 27.99
N PRO A 148 -11.65 -11.36 29.26
CA PRO A 148 -10.32 -10.92 29.66
C PRO A 148 -9.22 -11.91 29.28
N GLN A 149 -9.48 -13.22 29.36
CA GLN A 149 -8.53 -14.28 28.99
C GLN A 149 -8.21 -14.27 27.50
N ALA A 150 -9.21 -14.09 26.63
CA ALA A 150 -9.00 -13.97 25.18
C ALA A 150 -8.15 -12.73 24.85
N VAL A 151 -8.45 -11.60 25.47
CA VAL A 151 -7.66 -10.36 25.32
C VAL A 151 -6.21 -10.57 25.78
N ASP A 152 -6.01 -11.21 26.94
CA ASP A 152 -4.68 -11.50 27.47
C ASP A 152 -3.90 -12.43 26.55
N GLY A 153 -4.57 -13.47 25.99
CA GLY A 153 -3.98 -14.40 25.03
C GLY A 153 -3.49 -13.69 23.77
N GLN A 154 -4.35 -12.89 23.13
CA GLN A 154 -4.00 -12.18 21.92
C GLN A 154 -2.98 -11.05 22.15
N ARG A 155 -3.04 -10.40 23.28
CA ARG A 155 -2.00 -9.46 23.69
C ARG A 155 -0.62 -10.12 23.75
N ASP A 156 -0.53 -11.34 24.29
CA ASP A 156 0.75 -12.08 24.35
C ASP A 156 1.19 -12.57 22.95
N VAL A 157 0.27 -12.93 22.06
CA VAL A 157 0.57 -13.22 20.65
C VAL A 157 1.18 -11.99 19.97
N VAL A 158 0.53 -10.83 20.04
CA VAL A 158 1.04 -9.57 19.44
C VAL A 158 2.39 -9.15 20.05
N LYS A 159 2.59 -9.32 21.36
CA LYS A 159 3.89 -9.08 22.00
C LYS A 159 4.98 -10.04 21.48
N ASN A 160 4.65 -11.30 21.24
CA ASN A 160 5.58 -12.28 20.66
C ASN A 160 5.90 -11.95 19.20
N GLU A 161 4.89 -11.54 18.43
CA GLU A 161 5.09 -11.06 17.06
C GLU A 161 6.01 -9.83 17.03
N ARG A 162 5.79 -8.85 17.92
CA ARG A 162 6.68 -7.71 18.04
C ARG A 162 8.13 -8.12 18.32
N ARG A 163 8.34 -9.09 19.23
CA ARG A 163 9.69 -9.61 19.46
C ARG A 163 10.29 -10.26 18.22
N GLN A 164 9.52 -11.10 17.52
CA GLN A 164 9.99 -11.83 16.35
C GLN A 164 10.25 -10.93 15.15
N SER A 165 9.28 -10.06 14.83
CA SER A 165 9.28 -9.27 13.60
C SER A 165 10.06 -7.95 13.71
N TYR A 166 10.23 -7.43 14.93
CA TYR A 166 10.91 -6.14 15.15
C TYR A 166 12.19 -6.30 16.00
N GLU A 167 12.09 -6.80 17.23
CA GLU A 167 13.22 -6.78 18.18
C GLU A 167 14.31 -7.79 17.83
N ASN A 168 13.92 -8.99 17.37
CA ASN A 168 14.83 -10.08 16.99
C ASN A 168 15.09 -10.16 15.48
N SER A 169 14.34 -9.41 14.67
CA SER A 169 14.52 -9.37 13.23
C SER A 169 15.67 -8.46 12.84
N PRO A 170 16.58 -8.88 11.93
CA PRO A 170 17.65 -8.01 11.45
C PRO A 170 17.08 -6.69 10.90
N TYR A 171 17.59 -5.56 11.40
CA TYR A 171 17.15 -4.19 11.09
C TYR A 171 15.70 -3.88 11.50
N GLY A 172 15.03 -4.74 12.26
CA GLY A 172 13.59 -4.62 12.55
C GLY A 172 13.22 -3.33 13.27
N MET A 173 14.08 -2.87 14.20
CA MET A 173 13.83 -1.62 14.94
C MET A 173 14.06 -0.34 14.12
N ALA A 174 14.69 -0.43 12.95
CA ALA A 174 14.98 0.75 12.14
C ALA A 174 13.71 1.51 11.72
N ASN A 175 12.66 0.80 11.27
CA ASN A 175 11.42 1.45 10.86
C ASN A 175 10.66 2.10 12.03
N VAL A 176 10.68 1.49 13.21
CA VAL A 176 10.15 2.09 14.45
C VAL A 176 10.87 3.41 14.71
N ARG A 177 12.20 3.37 14.69
CA ARG A 177 13.00 4.55 14.97
C ARG A 177 12.85 5.65 13.92
N ILE A 178 12.67 5.28 12.65
CA ILE A 178 12.41 6.23 11.56
C ILE A 178 11.11 7.02 11.81
N THR A 179 10.02 6.36 12.21
CA THR A 179 8.76 7.06 12.50
C THR A 179 8.91 8.03 13.68
N GLU A 180 9.58 7.62 14.74
CA GLU A 180 9.85 8.45 15.91
C GLU A 180 10.73 9.67 15.61
N LEU A 181 11.63 9.58 14.65
CA LEU A 181 12.52 10.67 14.25
C LEU A 181 11.89 11.61 13.22
N MET A 182 10.94 11.12 12.45
CA MET A 182 10.26 11.91 11.43
C MET A 182 9.04 12.68 11.96
N TYR A 183 8.38 12.17 13.01
CA TYR A 183 7.15 12.77 13.51
C TYR A 183 7.29 13.21 14.97
N PRO A 184 6.65 14.31 15.39
CA PRO A 184 6.55 14.66 16.81
C PRO A 184 5.59 13.69 17.53
N LYS A 185 5.72 13.56 18.85
CA LYS A 185 4.94 12.61 19.66
C LYS A 185 3.42 12.79 19.56
N GLU A 186 2.97 13.99 19.24
CA GLU A 186 1.56 14.33 19.07
C GLU A 186 1.00 13.94 17.69
N HIS A 187 1.88 13.58 16.76
CA HIS A 187 1.46 13.20 15.42
C HIS A 187 0.94 11.75 15.41
N PRO A 188 -0.20 11.46 14.75
CA PRO A 188 -0.80 10.12 14.72
C PRO A 188 0.08 9.05 14.03
N TYR A 189 1.13 9.44 13.33
CA TYR A 189 2.09 8.52 12.70
C TYR A 189 3.40 8.36 13.48
N TYR A 190 3.48 8.86 14.72
CA TYR A 190 4.69 8.77 15.53
C TYR A 190 5.01 7.33 15.98
N TRP A 191 3.99 6.56 16.37
CA TRP A 191 4.17 5.19 16.87
C TRP A 191 4.01 4.12 15.77
N PRO A 192 4.65 2.96 15.94
CA PRO A 192 4.50 1.85 15.00
C PRO A 192 3.12 1.19 15.12
N VAL A 193 2.63 0.63 14.02
CA VAL A 193 1.33 -0.10 13.97
C VAL A 193 1.29 -1.24 14.99
N ILE A 194 2.41 -1.96 15.18
CA ILE A 194 2.52 -3.03 16.17
C ILE A 194 2.38 -2.53 17.63
N GLY A 195 2.50 -1.23 17.87
CA GLY A 195 2.47 -0.61 19.20
C GLY A 195 3.76 -0.77 19.99
N TYR A 196 3.80 -0.13 21.17
CA TYR A 196 4.90 -0.30 22.12
C TYR A 196 4.60 -1.45 23.09
N MET A 197 5.66 -2.13 23.57
CA MET A 197 5.55 -3.28 24.45
C MET A 197 4.85 -2.92 25.78
N GLU A 198 5.16 -1.72 26.27
CA GLU A 198 4.60 -1.16 27.51
C GLU A 198 3.09 -0.93 27.37
N ASP A 199 2.69 -0.34 26.25
CA ASP A 199 1.29 -0.02 25.96
C ASP A 199 0.46 -1.30 25.80
N LEU A 200 0.97 -2.28 25.04
CA LEU A 200 0.36 -3.60 24.91
C LEU A 200 0.22 -4.31 26.26
N THR A 201 1.26 -4.20 27.12
CA THR A 201 1.22 -4.82 28.46
C THR A 201 0.20 -4.15 29.37
N ALA A 202 0.00 -2.84 29.25
CA ALA A 202 -0.96 -2.06 30.03
C ALA A 202 -2.40 -2.13 29.52
N ALA A 203 -2.62 -2.65 28.29
CA ALA A 203 -3.94 -2.73 27.68
C ALA A 203 -4.89 -3.60 28.52
N THR A 204 -6.06 -3.05 28.84
CA THR A 204 -7.10 -3.73 29.62
C THR A 204 -8.26 -4.19 28.72
N HIS A 205 -9.06 -5.13 29.24
CA HIS A 205 -10.27 -5.56 28.56
C HIS A 205 -11.28 -4.40 28.31
N GLU A 206 -11.36 -3.45 29.24
CA GLU A 206 -12.24 -2.27 29.08
C GLU A 206 -11.71 -1.33 27.99
N ASP A 207 -10.40 -1.15 27.88
CA ASP A 207 -9.80 -0.38 26.77
C ASP A 207 -10.12 -1.00 25.41
N VAL A 208 -10.08 -2.34 25.34
CA VAL A 208 -10.48 -3.10 24.15
C VAL A 208 -11.94 -2.86 23.79
N LYS A 209 -12.85 -2.95 24.75
CA LYS A 209 -14.29 -2.67 24.53
C LYS A 209 -14.54 -1.24 24.07
N GLU A 210 -13.90 -0.26 24.72
CA GLU A 210 -14.03 1.15 24.35
C GLU A 210 -13.58 1.38 22.89
N PHE A 211 -12.42 0.85 22.51
CA PHE A 211 -11.85 1.00 21.18
C PHE A 211 -12.74 0.34 20.11
N PHE A 212 -13.21 -0.90 20.35
CA PHE A 212 -14.13 -1.59 19.45
C PHE A 212 -15.41 -0.79 19.24
N THR A 213 -16.09 -0.46 20.35
CA THR A 213 -17.38 0.25 20.29
C THR A 213 -17.27 1.57 19.52
N LYS A 214 -16.12 2.23 19.62
CA LYS A 214 -15.88 3.53 19.00
C LYS A 214 -15.56 3.42 17.51
N TYR A 215 -14.84 2.40 17.08
CA TYR A 215 -14.25 2.38 15.76
C TYR A 215 -14.69 1.22 14.86
N TYR A 216 -15.08 0.07 15.43
CA TYR A 216 -15.47 -1.12 14.67
C TYR A 216 -16.98 -1.22 14.51
N ALA A 217 -17.56 -0.17 13.95
CA ALA A 217 -18.99 -0.06 13.75
C ALA A 217 -19.36 0.06 12.27
N PRO A 218 -20.56 -0.38 11.85
CA PRO A 218 -21.01 -0.29 10.45
C PRO A 218 -20.84 1.10 9.84
N GLY A 219 -21.15 2.18 10.58
CA GLY A 219 -21.01 3.56 10.10
C GLY A 219 -19.57 4.02 9.86
N ASN A 220 -18.58 3.27 10.33
CA ASN A 220 -17.14 3.50 10.10
C ASN A 220 -16.52 2.42 9.21
N SER A 221 -17.32 1.73 8.40
CA SER A 221 -16.87 0.57 7.62
C SER A 221 -17.39 0.63 6.20
N SER A 222 -16.67 -0.04 5.30
CA SER A 222 -17.11 -0.32 3.94
C SER A 222 -16.89 -1.80 3.61
N LEU A 223 -17.87 -2.40 2.95
CA LEU A 223 -17.88 -3.79 2.53
C LEU A 223 -17.87 -3.83 1.00
N VAL A 224 -16.82 -4.36 0.41
CA VAL A 224 -16.76 -4.66 -1.02
C VAL A 224 -16.95 -6.15 -1.25
N ILE A 225 -17.85 -6.51 -2.17
CA ILE A 225 -18.06 -7.88 -2.65
C ILE A 225 -17.82 -7.86 -4.16
N ALA A 226 -16.79 -8.58 -4.60
CA ALA A 226 -16.38 -8.60 -6.01
C ALA A 226 -16.25 -10.04 -6.52
N GLY A 227 -16.77 -10.32 -7.72
CA GLY A 227 -16.64 -11.62 -8.35
C GLY A 227 -17.94 -12.11 -8.98
N ASP A 228 -18.10 -13.44 -9.01
CA ASP A 228 -19.26 -14.11 -9.63
C ASP A 228 -20.53 -13.94 -8.79
N ILE A 229 -21.14 -12.77 -8.93
CA ILE A 229 -22.31 -12.36 -8.16
C ILE A 229 -23.40 -11.79 -9.04
N ASN A 230 -24.65 -11.87 -8.58
CA ASN A 230 -25.75 -11.03 -9.04
C ASN A 230 -26.00 -9.94 -8.01
N PRO A 231 -25.82 -8.65 -8.31
CA PRO A 231 -25.90 -7.57 -7.35
C PRO A 231 -27.26 -7.48 -6.64
N ALA A 232 -28.37 -7.73 -7.36
CA ALA A 232 -29.72 -7.68 -6.75
C ALA A 232 -29.96 -8.79 -5.72
N GLU A 233 -29.38 -9.97 -5.94
CA GLU A 233 -29.46 -11.08 -4.98
C GLU A 233 -28.53 -10.88 -3.80
N VAL A 234 -27.29 -10.44 -4.05
CA VAL A 234 -26.31 -10.16 -3.02
C VAL A 234 -26.79 -9.04 -2.09
N ARG A 235 -27.42 -8.01 -2.64
CA ARG A 235 -28.03 -6.95 -1.83
C ARG A 235 -28.99 -7.52 -0.78
N LYS A 236 -29.89 -8.44 -1.17
CA LYS A 236 -30.84 -9.09 -0.24
C LYS A 236 -30.12 -9.92 0.83
N LYS A 237 -29.03 -10.61 0.45
CA LYS A 237 -28.22 -11.38 1.38
C LYS A 237 -27.53 -10.46 2.41
N VAL A 238 -26.90 -9.37 1.95
CA VAL A 238 -26.27 -8.38 2.82
C VAL A 238 -27.30 -7.73 3.75
N GLU A 239 -28.45 -7.30 3.23
CA GLU A 239 -29.54 -6.75 4.04
C GLU A 239 -29.99 -7.75 5.11
N ARG A 240 -30.08 -9.05 4.81
CA ARG A 240 -30.42 -10.09 5.77
C ARG A 240 -29.35 -10.31 6.84
N TRP A 241 -28.08 -10.45 6.45
CA TRP A 241 -27.01 -10.81 7.37
C TRP A 241 -26.59 -9.66 8.28
N PHE A 242 -26.66 -8.42 7.80
CA PHE A 242 -26.24 -7.24 8.55
C PHE A 242 -27.39 -6.47 9.21
N ALA A 243 -28.65 -6.97 9.11
CA ALA A 243 -29.83 -6.30 9.67
C ALA A 243 -29.75 -6.10 11.19
N ASP A 244 -29.23 -7.10 11.91
CA ASP A 244 -29.16 -7.11 13.36
C ASP A 244 -27.88 -6.44 13.90
N VAL A 245 -26.95 -6.08 13.03
CA VAL A 245 -25.73 -5.35 13.41
C VAL A 245 -26.10 -3.91 13.77
N LYS A 246 -25.92 -3.55 15.04
CA LYS A 246 -26.28 -2.23 15.55
C LYS A 246 -25.46 -1.13 14.91
N ALA A 247 -26.13 -0.04 14.57
CA ALA A 247 -25.44 1.19 14.20
C ALA A 247 -24.52 1.64 15.33
N GLY A 248 -23.35 2.14 14.97
CA GLY A 248 -22.39 2.69 15.92
C GLY A 248 -22.00 4.13 15.54
N PRO A 249 -21.16 4.76 16.34
CA PRO A 249 -20.70 6.11 16.05
C PRO A 249 -19.92 6.16 14.74
N ARG A 250 -20.03 7.29 14.05
CA ARG A 250 -19.10 7.66 12.99
C ARG A 250 -18.00 8.54 13.60
N PRO A 251 -16.76 8.05 13.70
CA PRO A 251 -15.70 8.82 14.35
C PRO A 251 -15.39 10.12 13.58
N GLU A 252 -15.02 11.16 14.34
CA GLU A 252 -14.54 12.40 13.74
C GLU A 252 -13.28 12.13 12.89
N PRO A 253 -13.04 12.91 11.81
CA PRO A 253 -11.83 12.80 11.02
C PRO A 253 -10.56 12.92 11.87
N VAL A 254 -9.50 12.17 11.51
CA VAL A 254 -8.19 12.34 12.13
C VAL A 254 -7.64 13.72 11.74
N VAL A 255 -7.22 14.48 12.73
CA VAL A 255 -6.51 15.74 12.52
C VAL A 255 -5.02 15.48 12.71
N ALA A 256 -4.27 15.56 11.62
CA ALA A 256 -2.82 15.42 11.63
C ALA A 256 -2.17 16.73 11.19
N PRO A 257 -1.25 17.29 11.99
CA PRO A 257 -0.51 18.48 11.60
C PRO A 257 0.44 18.14 10.44
N THR A 258 0.62 19.08 9.51
CA THR A 258 1.69 18.94 8.51
C THR A 258 3.05 19.08 9.21
N VAL A 259 3.92 18.11 8.97
CA VAL A 259 5.26 18.07 9.56
C VAL A 259 6.31 18.11 8.46
N GLU A 260 7.36 18.87 8.69
CA GLU A 260 8.57 18.91 7.87
C GLU A 260 9.81 18.89 8.76
N LEU A 261 10.81 18.15 8.35
CA LEU A 261 12.14 18.25 8.96
C LEU A 261 12.76 19.61 8.59
N THR A 262 13.31 20.32 9.56
CA THR A 262 13.95 21.63 9.37
C THR A 262 15.45 21.54 9.14
N SER A 263 16.04 20.37 9.36
CA SER A 263 17.46 20.08 9.19
C SER A 263 17.68 18.59 8.91
N VAL A 264 18.92 18.20 8.65
CA VAL A 264 19.30 16.78 8.58
C VAL A 264 19.32 16.19 9.98
N VAL A 265 18.43 15.20 10.21
CA VAL A 265 18.43 14.38 11.42
C VAL A 265 19.30 13.15 11.19
N LYS A 266 20.28 12.91 12.06
CA LYS A 266 21.19 11.75 11.93
C LYS A 266 21.12 10.89 13.17
N GLU A 267 21.04 9.58 12.95
CA GLU A 267 21.12 8.60 14.05
C GLU A 267 21.85 7.34 13.60
N THR A 268 22.49 6.68 14.56
CA THR A 268 23.13 5.38 14.35
C THR A 268 22.59 4.39 15.35
N LEU A 269 22.06 3.28 14.85
CA LEU A 269 21.67 2.12 15.64
C LEU A 269 22.75 1.03 15.54
N THR A 270 22.86 0.23 16.58
CA THR A 270 23.66 -0.99 16.57
C THR A 270 22.74 -2.20 16.66
N ASP A 271 22.88 -3.15 15.75
CA ASP A 271 22.00 -4.30 15.68
C ASP A 271 22.79 -5.60 15.42
N ASN A 272 22.15 -6.75 15.71
CA ASN A 272 22.72 -8.06 15.46
C ASN A 272 22.60 -8.46 13.98
N VAL A 273 23.29 -7.72 13.14
CA VAL A 273 23.32 -7.86 11.68
C VAL A 273 24.74 -8.10 11.17
N GLN A 274 24.87 -8.63 9.96
CA GLN A 274 26.18 -8.88 9.35
C GLN A 274 26.68 -7.67 8.55
N LEU A 275 25.77 -6.87 8.01
CA LEU A 275 26.09 -5.80 7.05
C LEU A 275 25.53 -4.47 7.53
N PRO A 276 26.25 -3.38 7.36
CA PRO A 276 25.72 -2.06 7.64
C PRO A 276 24.65 -1.66 6.61
N ARG A 277 23.65 -0.90 7.07
CA ARG A 277 22.55 -0.42 6.24
C ARG A 277 22.29 1.06 6.47
N LEU A 278 22.05 1.78 5.37
CA LEU A 278 21.68 3.19 5.39
C LEU A 278 20.19 3.32 4.99
N TYR A 279 19.49 4.14 5.76
CA TYR A 279 18.16 4.64 5.44
C TYR A 279 18.23 6.15 5.27
N MET A 280 17.67 6.64 4.17
CA MET A 280 17.47 8.07 3.94
C MET A 280 15.98 8.30 3.73
N ALA A 281 15.38 9.22 4.48
CA ALA A 281 13.92 9.44 4.42
C ALA A 281 13.57 10.93 4.39
N TRP A 282 12.49 11.25 3.66
CA TRP A 282 11.93 12.58 3.51
C TRP A 282 10.41 12.53 3.71
N HIS A 283 9.83 13.59 4.27
CA HIS A 283 8.39 13.77 4.17
C HIS A 283 7.99 13.99 2.72
N SER A 284 6.85 13.45 2.35
CA SER A 284 6.32 13.51 1.00
C SER A 284 4.80 13.75 1.02
N PRO A 285 4.19 14.10 -0.13
CA PRO A 285 2.77 14.45 -0.16
C PRO A 285 1.89 13.27 0.23
N ALA A 286 0.72 13.56 0.80
CA ALA A 286 -0.28 12.57 1.11
C ALA A 286 -0.73 11.80 -0.16
N GLN A 287 -1.25 10.61 0.04
CA GLN A 287 -1.75 9.73 -1.02
C GLN A 287 -2.71 10.48 -1.96
N PHE A 288 -2.58 10.24 -3.26
CA PHE A 288 -3.34 10.88 -4.35
C PHE A 288 -3.19 12.41 -4.48
N LYS A 289 -2.29 13.03 -3.74
CA LYS A 289 -1.99 14.47 -3.90
C LYS A 289 -0.87 14.70 -4.93
N PRO A 290 -0.77 15.91 -5.52
CA PRO A 290 0.29 16.24 -6.47
C PRO A 290 1.68 15.99 -5.87
N GLY A 291 2.50 15.22 -6.55
CA GLY A 291 3.81 14.74 -6.10
C GLY A 291 3.84 13.27 -5.69
N ASP A 292 2.70 12.66 -5.38
CA ASP A 292 2.62 11.26 -4.94
C ASP A 292 3.01 10.28 -6.06
N ALA A 293 2.33 10.33 -7.21
CA ALA A 293 2.66 9.51 -8.38
C ALA A 293 4.04 9.84 -8.96
N GLU A 294 4.42 11.12 -8.95
CA GLU A 294 5.73 11.57 -9.42
C GLU A 294 6.87 10.95 -8.59
N LEU A 295 6.68 10.80 -7.28
CA LEU A 295 7.66 10.17 -6.39
C LEU A 295 7.71 8.66 -6.56
N ASP A 296 6.60 7.98 -6.84
CA ASP A 296 6.61 6.57 -7.23
C ASP A 296 7.45 6.34 -8.50
N VAL A 297 7.24 7.19 -9.51
CA VAL A 297 8.01 7.10 -10.75
C VAL A 297 9.48 7.46 -10.51
N LEU A 298 9.76 8.46 -9.68
CA LEU A 298 11.12 8.81 -9.27
C LEU A 298 11.82 7.62 -8.58
N ALA A 299 11.14 6.93 -7.68
CA ALA A 299 11.66 5.73 -7.03
C ALA A 299 12.01 4.65 -8.06
N GLY A 300 11.13 4.44 -9.05
CA GLY A 300 11.37 3.53 -10.17
C GLY A 300 12.57 3.92 -11.05
N VAL A 301 12.79 5.21 -11.31
CA VAL A 301 13.96 5.72 -12.02
C VAL A 301 15.24 5.47 -11.23
N LEU A 302 15.19 5.66 -9.91
CA LEU A 302 16.36 5.47 -9.04
C LEU A 302 16.71 4.01 -8.82
N THR A 303 15.74 3.13 -8.56
CA THR A 303 16.01 1.74 -8.12
C THR A 303 15.15 0.66 -8.79
N GLY A 304 14.20 1.03 -9.66
CA GLY A 304 13.28 0.09 -10.30
C GLY A 304 13.94 -0.77 -11.37
N GLY A 305 14.48 -1.92 -10.98
CA GLY A 305 15.12 -2.89 -11.87
C GLY A 305 16.60 -2.62 -12.12
N LYS A 306 17.24 -3.55 -12.86
CA LYS A 306 18.70 -3.62 -13.03
C LYS A 306 19.32 -2.44 -13.78
N ASN A 307 18.53 -1.76 -14.61
CA ASN A 307 18.98 -0.62 -15.42
C ASN A 307 18.68 0.74 -14.76
N SER A 308 18.12 0.76 -13.54
CA SER A 308 17.89 1.99 -12.80
C SER A 308 19.19 2.60 -12.29
N ARG A 309 19.20 3.90 -12.08
CA ARG A 309 20.43 4.68 -11.86
C ARG A 309 21.26 4.19 -10.67
N LEU A 310 20.64 4.11 -9.49
CA LEU A 310 21.34 3.68 -8.28
C LEU A 310 21.64 2.19 -8.27
N TYR A 311 20.70 1.35 -8.76
CA TYR A 311 20.93 -0.09 -8.80
C TYR A 311 22.13 -0.43 -9.70
N LYS A 312 22.15 0.11 -10.94
CA LYS A 312 23.26 -0.10 -11.86
C LYS A 312 24.58 0.36 -11.23
N ARG A 313 24.61 1.59 -10.73
CA ARG A 313 25.85 2.20 -10.23
C ARG A 313 26.38 1.54 -8.96
N LEU A 314 25.51 1.30 -7.97
CA LEU A 314 25.93 0.81 -6.66
C LEU A 314 26.03 -0.71 -6.57
N VAL A 315 25.16 -1.47 -7.29
CA VAL A 315 25.15 -2.94 -7.25
C VAL A 315 26.10 -3.54 -8.29
N TYR A 316 26.07 -3.04 -9.55
CA TYR A 316 26.86 -3.61 -10.65
C TYR A 316 28.22 -2.94 -10.83
N ASP A 317 28.23 -1.62 -11.06
CA ASP A 317 29.45 -0.95 -11.50
C ASP A 317 30.46 -0.83 -10.34
N LEU A 318 30.05 -0.36 -9.17
CA LEU A 318 30.90 -0.12 -8.01
C LEU A 318 30.88 -1.26 -6.99
N GLN A 319 29.87 -2.12 -7.03
CA GLN A 319 29.70 -3.26 -6.14
C GLN A 319 29.77 -2.91 -4.64
N LEU A 320 29.28 -1.72 -4.26
CA LEU A 320 29.30 -1.23 -2.88
C LEU A 320 28.14 -1.73 -2.06
N VAL A 321 26.99 -2.06 -2.70
CA VAL A 321 25.80 -2.54 -1.99
C VAL A 321 25.39 -3.93 -2.45
N GLN A 322 24.81 -4.71 -1.54
CA GLN A 322 24.15 -5.97 -1.83
C GLN A 322 22.77 -5.71 -2.48
N GLY A 323 22.10 -4.65 -2.04
CA GLY A 323 20.81 -4.22 -2.55
C GLY A 323 20.52 -2.78 -2.20
N ILE A 324 19.73 -2.15 -3.06
CA ILE A 324 19.22 -0.80 -2.85
C ILE A 324 17.77 -0.75 -3.33
N SER A 325 16.91 -0.06 -2.60
CA SER A 325 15.52 0.21 -2.95
C SER A 325 15.16 1.65 -2.63
N ALA A 326 14.25 2.22 -3.41
CA ALA A 326 13.58 3.48 -3.12
C ALA A 326 12.08 3.25 -3.28
N PHE A 327 11.27 3.90 -2.47
CA PHE A 327 9.82 3.82 -2.54
C PHE A 327 9.15 5.05 -1.93
N GLN A 328 7.97 5.35 -2.45
CA GLN A 328 7.01 6.28 -1.86
C GLN A 328 6.07 5.47 -0.96
N GLY A 329 6.10 5.72 0.34
CA GLY A 329 5.19 5.10 1.30
C GLY A 329 3.96 5.98 1.51
N SER A 330 3.02 5.90 0.56
CA SER A 330 1.82 6.76 0.55
C SER A 330 0.90 6.47 1.72
N ALA A 331 0.43 7.53 2.41
CA ALA A 331 -0.51 7.47 3.51
C ALA A 331 -1.42 8.71 3.51
N VAL A 332 -2.55 8.64 4.22
CA VAL A 332 -3.65 9.62 4.13
C VAL A 332 -3.25 10.99 4.66
N HIS A 333 -2.47 11.06 5.74
CA HIS A 333 -2.14 12.31 6.44
C HIS A 333 -0.72 12.83 6.18
N GLY A 334 -0.09 12.36 5.11
CA GLY A 334 1.29 12.66 4.76
C GLY A 334 2.10 11.38 4.62
N SER A 335 2.98 11.36 3.64
CA SER A 335 3.71 10.18 3.23
C SER A 335 5.20 10.30 3.51
N ARG A 336 5.94 9.24 3.18
CA ARG A 336 7.37 9.18 3.35
C ARG A 336 8.04 8.61 2.10
N PHE A 337 8.90 9.40 1.47
CA PHE A 337 9.83 8.85 0.47
C PHE A 337 11.06 8.29 1.18
N GLN A 338 11.49 7.10 0.82
CA GLN A 338 12.60 6.43 1.49
C GLN A 338 13.54 5.75 0.50
N ILE A 339 14.84 5.83 0.79
CA ILE A 339 15.90 5.04 0.13
C ILE A 339 16.56 4.17 1.19
N VAL A 340 16.71 2.88 0.88
CA VAL A 340 17.36 1.89 1.76
C VAL A 340 18.49 1.22 1.00
N ALA A 341 19.71 1.26 1.54
CA ALA A 341 20.88 0.64 0.93
C ALA A 341 21.60 -0.27 1.93
N THR A 342 21.75 -1.55 1.60
CA THR A 342 22.51 -2.52 2.40
C THR A 342 23.88 -2.70 1.76
N ALA A 343 24.93 -2.38 2.51
CA ALA A 343 26.31 -2.49 2.03
C ALA A 343 26.70 -3.95 1.74
N ARG A 344 27.72 -4.14 0.89
CA ARG A 344 28.41 -5.44 0.80
C ARG A 344 29.41 -5.61 1.93
N PRO A 345 29.87 -6.85 2.19
CA PRO A 345 30.99 -7.06 3.11
C PRO A 345 32.19 -6.20 2.74
N SER A 346 32.78 -5.52 3.70
CA SER A 346 33.94 -4.64 3.53
C SER A 346 34.87 -4.75 4.73
N THR A 347 36.14 -4.49 4.55
CA THR A 347 37.13 -4.30 5.60
C THR A 347 37.14 -2.86 6.15
N ASP A 348 36.57 -1.92 5.40
CA ASP A 348 36.44 -0.53 5.86
C ASP A 348 35.43 -0.45 7.02
N PRO A 349 35.59 0.50 7.95
CA PRO A 349 34.60 0.77 8.98
C PRO A 349 33.20 1.06 8.42
N PRO A 350 32.11 0.60 9.08
CA PRO A 350 30.74 0.78 8.62
C PRO A 350 30.37 2.21 8.22
N GLU A 351 30.77 3.20 9.04
CA GLU A 351 30.53 4.62 8.79
C GLU A 351 31.18 5.11 7.49
N GLN A 352 32.38 4.62 7.15
CA GLN A 352 33.08 5.01 5.93
C GLN A 352 32.41 4.40 4.69
N VAL A 353 31.97 3.12 4.79
CA VAL A 353 31.25 2.44 3.73
C VAL A 353 29.92 3.15 3.45
N LEU A 354 29.14 3.42 4.51
CA LEU A 354 27.85 4.09 4.37
C LEU A 354 27.99 5.54 3.89
N ALA A 355 29.05 6.25 4.29
CA ALA A 355 29.35 7.60 3.78
C ALA A 355 29.63 7.60 2.28
N LYS A 356 30.37 6.61 1.75
CA LYS A 356 30.60 6.44 0.30
C LYS A 356 29.29 6.16 -0.44
N ILE A 357 28.46 5.26 0.06
CA ILE A 357 27.14 4.92 -0.51
C ILE A 357 26.25 6.17 -0.54
N LYS A 358 26.15 6.89 0.59
CA LYS A 358 25.37 8.12 0.71
C LYS A 358 25.81 9.18 -0.31
N ALA A 359 27.11 9.41 -0.46
CA ALA A 359 27.63 10.40 -1.39
C ALA A 359 27.19 10.11 -2.85
N ILE A 360 27.14 8.84 -3.23
CA ILE A 360 26.69 8.42 -4.57
C ILE A 360 25.17 8.59 -4.72
N ILE A 361 24.39 8.28 -3.68
CA ILE A 361 22.94 8.52 -3.67
C ILE A 361 22.68 10.02 -3.83
N ASP A 362 23.38 10.86 -3.06
CA ASP A 362 23.24 12.31 -3.13
C ASP A 362 23.61 12.84 -4.52
N GLU A 363 24.69 12.34 -5.11
CA GLU A 363 25.12 12.72 -6.46
C GLU A 363 24.02 12.40 -7.51
N GLU A 364 23.42 11.23 -7.46
CA GLU A 364 22.37 10.84 -8.43
C GLU A 364 21.07 11.66 -8.22
N ILE A 365 20.70 11.96 -6.97
CA ILE A 365 19.57 12.86 -6.68
C ILE A 365 19.86 14.27 -7.23
N GLU A 366 21.07 14.81 -7.00
CA GLU A 366 21.43 16.13 -7.50
C GLU A 366 21.49 16.18 -9.03
N LYS A 367 21.94 15.12 -9.70
CA LYS A 367 21.87 15.01 -11.17
C LYS A 367 20.41 15.10 -11.67
N LEU A 368 19.47 14.40 -10.99
CA LEU A 368 18.04 14.49 -11.32
C LEU A 368 17.46 15.87 -11.10
N LYS A 369 17.93 16.61 -10.07
CA LYS A 369 17.53 18.00 -9.87
C LYS A 369 18.08 18.96 -10.91
N GLN A 370 19.29 18.71 -11.42
CA GLN A 370 19.93 19.54 -12.45
C GLN A 370 19.38 19.29 -13.84
N SER A 371 19.07 18.03 -14.17
CA SER A 371 18.58 17.62 -15.48
C SER A 371 17.47 16.57 -15.31
N PRO A 372 16.39 16.65 -16.09
CA PRO A 372 15.35 15.63 -16.06
C PRO A 372 15.91 14.25 -16.43
N PRO A 373 15.28 13.16 -15.99
CA PRO A 373 15.63 11.81 -16.45
C PRO A 373 15.40 11.69 -17.97
N ASP A 374 16.06 10.73 -18.60
CA ASP A 374 15.80 10.41 -20.00
C ASP A 374 14.36 9.89 -20.17
N ALA A 375 13.72 10.23 -21.29
CA ALA A 375 12.36 9.81 -21.56
C ALA A 375 12.18 8.28 -21.53
N ARG A 376 13.21 7.51 -21.91
CA ARG A 376 13.19 6.04 -21.85
C ARG A 376 13.25 5.51 -20.41
N GLU A 377 13.95 6.22 -19.50
CA GLU A 377 13.96 5.85 -18.08
C GLU A 377 12.54 5.98 -17.50
N VAL A 378 11.87 7.08 -17.78
CA VAL A 378 10.48 7.33 -17.33
C VAL A 378 9.54 6.32 -17.97
N GLN A 379 9.59 6.16 -19.31
CA GLN A 379 8.70 5.23 -20.03
C GLN A 379 8.84 3.79 -19.53
N ARG A 380 10.07 3.36 -19.21
CA ARG A 380 10.30 2.02 -18.62
C ARG A 380 9.56 1.84 -17.31
N VAL A 381 9.55 2.86 -16.45
CA VAL A 381 8.84 2.81 -15.17
C VAL A 381 7.33 2.83 -15.40
N LEU A 382 6.84 3.72 -16.26
CA LEU A 382 5.42 3.82 -16.59
C LEU A 382 4.85 2.52 -17.18
N ASN A 383 5.59 1.86 -18.07
CA ASN A 383 5.19 0.54 -18.58
C ASN A 383 5.08 -0.51 -17.46
N GLY A 384 5.97 -0.43 -16.46
CA GLY A 384 5.90 -1.29 -15.28
C GLY A 384 4.67 -1.01 -14.41
N VAL A 385 4.36 0.27 -14.19
CA VAL A 385 3.17 0.71 -13.46
C VAL A 385 1.91 0.24 -14.18
N GLU A 386 1.77 0.52 -15.47
CA GLU A 386 0.63 0.10 -16.28
C GLU A 386 0.43 -1.42 -16.26
N SER A 387 1.51 -2.18 -16.47
CA SER A 387 1.46 -3.65 -16.42
C SER A 387 1.06 -4.16 -15.04
N GLY A 388 1.62 -3.63 -13.97
CA GLY A 388 1.27 -3.99 -12.60
C GLY A 388 -0.19 -3.68 -12.29
N PHE A 389 -0.65 -2.51 -12.70
CA PHE A 389 -2.03 -2.06 -12.55
C PHE A 389 -3.02 -2.99 -13.26
N LEU A 390 -2.79 -3.29 -14.55
CA LEU A 390 -3.62 -4.20 -15.33
C LEU A 390 -3.63 -5.62 -14.76
N ASN A 391 -2.49 -6.11 -14.24
CA ASN A 391 -2.40 -7.41 -13.60
C ASN A 391 -3.22 -7.47 -12.30
N SER A 392 -3.20 -6.41 -11.48
CA SER A 392 -4.00 -6.35 -10.26
C SER A 392 -5.51 -6.40 -10.54
N MET A 393 -5.95 -5.83 -11.68
CA MET A 393 -7.35 -5.85 -12.11
C MET A 393 -7.86 -7.24 -12.53
N GLN A 394 -7.00 -8.24 -12.68
CA GLN A 394 -7.42 -9.60 -13.05
C GLN A 394 -7.97 -10.41 -11.85
N GLN A 395 -7.67 -9.99 -10.62
CA GLN A 395 -8.05 -10.71 -9.41
C GLN A 395 -9.18 -9.98 -8.68
N SER A 396 -10.27 -10.68 -8.38
CA SER A 396 -11.42 -10.11 -7.66
C SER A 396 -11.02 -9.58 -6.27
N SER A 397 -10.11 -10.28 -5.58
CA SER A 397 -9.58 -9.84 -4.27
C SER A 397 -8.82 -8.51 -4.35
N SER A 398 -7.95 -8.37 -5.36
CA SER A 398 -7.21 -7.12 -5.59
C SER A 398 -8.14 -5.98 -5.99
N LYS A 399 -9.16 -6.26 -6.82
CA LYS A 399 -10.20 -5.27 -7.17
C LYS A 399 -10.98 -4.85 -5.93
N ALA A 400 -11.42 -5.79 -5.09
CA ALA A 400 -12.18 -5.50 -3.88
C ALA A 400 -11.41 -4.61 -2.91
N ASP A 401 -10.13 -4.92 -2.67
CA ASP A 401 -9.28 -4.10 -1.79
C ASP A 401 -9.03 -2.71 -2.37
N GLN A 402 -8.71 -2.62 -3.66
CA GLN A 402 -8.48 -1.35 -4.33
C GLN A 402 -9.75 -0.47 -4.39
N MET A 403 -10.92 -1.05 -4.59
CA MET A 403 -12.20 -0.33 -4.55
C MET A 403 -12.48 0.25 -3.16
N ASN A 404 -12.18 -0.51 -2.09
CA ASN A 404 -12.24 0.01 -0.72
C ASN A 404 -11.24 1.16 -0.50
N ALA A 405 -10.00 1.02 -0.98
CA ALA A 405 -8.98 2.06 -0.88
C ALA A 405 -9.39 3.34 -1.60
N TYR A 406 -9.92 3.23 -2.80
CA TYR A 406 -10.42 4.37 -3.57
C TYR A 406 -11.65 5.00 -2.91
N TYR A 407 -12.62 4.20 -2.47
CA TYR A 407 -13.78 4.71 -1.75
C TYR A 407 -13.35 5.49 -0.50
N PHE A 408 -12.45 4.93 0.30
CA PHE A 408 -11.95 5.56 1.51
C PHE A 408 -11.23 6.89 1.25
N ALA A 409 -10.41 6.95 0.19
CA ALA A 409 -9.58 8.12 -0.10
C ALA A 409 -10.29 9.20 -0.94
N THR A 410 -11.21 8.81 -1.83
CA THR A 410 -11.80 9.69 -2.85
C THR A 410 -13.33 9.73 -2.84
N GLY A 411 -13.98 8.77 -2.18
CA GLY A 411 -15.42 8.57 -2.25
C GLY A 411 -15.91 7.87 -3.53
N ASN A 412 -15.01 7.58 -4.49
CA ASN A 412 -15.32 6.89 -5.75
C ASN A 412 -14.65 5.52 -5.79
N PRO A 413 -15.37 4.39 -5.65
CA PRO A 413 -14.78 3.05 -5.74
C PRO A 413 -14.14 2.72 -7.09
N ASP A 414 -14.63 3.30 -8.19
CA ASP A 414 -14.08 3.11 -9.55
C ASP A 414 -13.15 4.27 -9.94
N TYR A 415 -12.16 4.57 -9.10
CA TYR A 415 -11.14 5.59 -9.37
C TYR A 415 -9.95 5.04 -10.19
N PHE A 416 -10.10 3.87 -10.79
CA PHE A 416 -9.03 3.15 -11.50
C PHE A 416 -8.47 3.92 -12.69
N GLN A 417 -9.35 4.47 -13.52
CA GLN A 417 -8.93 5.22 -14.71
C GLN A 417 -8.19 6.50 -14.35
N GLU A 418 -8.71 7.23 -13.37
CA GLU A 418 -8.14 8.49 -12.89
C GLU A 418 -6.79 8.25 -12.22
N ASP A 419 -6.67 7.17 -11.44
CA ASP A 419 -5.41 6.81 -10.79
C ASP A 419 -4.34 6.44 -11.81
N LEU A 420 -4.65 5.56 -12.77
CA LEU A 420 -3.70 5.20 -13.84
C LEU A 420 -3.32 6.44 -14.68
N ALA A 421 -4.27 7.34 -14.95
CA ALA A 421 -4.02 8.55 -15.72
C ALA A 421 -3.02 9.50 -15.02
N ARG A 422 -2.98 9.55 -13.68
CA ARG A 422 -1.99 10.34 -12.93
C ARG A 422 -0.57 9.93 -13.27
N TYR A 423 -0.32 8.63 -13.46
CA TYR A 423 0.98 8.10 -13.83
C TYR A 423 1.28 8.30 -15.32
N LEU A 424 0.34 7.92 -16.21
CA LEU A 424 0.56 7.96 -17.65
C LEU A 424 0.73 9.38 -18.22
N ALA A 425 0.27 10.40 -17.49
CA ALA A 425 0.46 11.79 -17.87
C ALA A 425 1.88 12.33 -17.57
N LEU A 426 2.67 11.63 -16.75
CA LEU A 426 3.95 12.13 -16.24
C LEU A 426 5.03 12.20 -17.34
N GLN A 427 5.75 13.29 -17.31
CA GLN A 427 6.86 13.59 -18.20
C GLN A 427 8.18 13.71 -17.42
N PRO A 428 9.35 13.62 -18.07
CA PRO A 428 10.65 13.77 -17.40
C PRO A 428 10.78 15.02 -16.53
N ASN A 429 10.20 16.13 -16.94
CA ASN A 429 10.24 17.39 -16.18
C ASN A 429 9.46 17.32 -14.86
N ASP A 430 8.38 16.52 -14.80
CA ASP A 430 7.58 16.34 -13.58
C ASP A 430 8.39 15.58 -12.53
N ILE A 431 9.16 14.59 -12.97
CA ILE A 431 10.05 13.79 -12.10
C ILE A 431 11.21 14.68 -11.59
N GLN A 432 11.76 15.54 -12.43
CA GLN A 432 12.76 16.53 -12.00
C GLN A 432 12.17 17.50 -10.96
N ALA A 433 10.97 18.00 -11.22
CA ALA A 433 10.28 18.93 -10.30
C ALA A 433 10.01 18.26 -8.94
N ALA A 434 9.57 17.00 -8.94
CA ALA A 434 9.38 16.22 -7.71
C ALA A 434 10.69 16.04 -6.94
N ALA A 435 11.80 15.69 -7.62
CA ALA A 435 13.10 15.57 -6.98
C ALA A 435 13.55 16.89 -6.33
N LYS A 436 13.36 18.02 -7.02
CA LYS A 436 13.70 19.36 -6.50
C LYS A 436 12.87 19.72 -5.25
N LYS A 437 11.58 19.44 -5.29
CA LYS A 437 10.65 19.84 -4.23
C LYS A 437 10.74 18.95 -3.00
N TRP A 438 10.79 17.63 -3.20
CA TRP A 438 10.55 16.65 -2.15
C TRP A 438 11.80 15.96 -1.62
N LEU A 439 12.95 16.08 -2.28
CA LEU A 439 14.21 15.48 -1.82
C LEU A 439 15.28 16.54 -1.49
N PRO A 440 15.00 17.53 -0.61
CA PRO A 440 16.01 18.49 -0.19
C PRO A 440 17.19 17.80 0.49
N SER A 441 18.41 18.28 0.23
CA SER A 441 19.64 17.70 0.80
C SER A 441 19.88 18.14 2.25
N ASP A 442 19.28 19.24 2.66
CA ASP A 442 19.44 19.89 3.96
C ASP A 442 18.35 19.54 5.01
N ARG A 443 17.30 18.82 4.62
CA ARG A 443 16.14 18.48 5.45
C ARG A 443 15.68 17.05 5.18
N ARG A 444 16.27 16.09 5.89
CA ARG A 444 15.96 14.67 5.76
C ARG A 444 16.42 13.90 6.99
N LEU A 445 15.96 12.67 7.10
CA LEU A 445 16.49 11.69 8.05
C LEU A 445 17.58 10.86 7.37
N GLU A 446 18.69 10.65 8.08
CA GLU A 446 19.77 9.73 7.76
C GLU A 446 19.98 8.77 8.96
N LEU A 447 19.45 7.55 8.86
CA LEU A 447 19.61 6.53 9.89
C LEU A 447 20.57 5.46 9.38
N SER A 448 21.60 5.18 10.15
CA SER A 448 22.57 4.11 9.89
C SER A 448 22.36 2.96 10.87
N VAL A 449 22.39 1.73 10.40
CA VAL A 449 22.40 0.54 11.23
C VAL A 449 23.75 -0.14 11.07
N HIS A 450 24.50 -0.28 12.16
CA HIS A 450 25.81 -0.91 12.20
C HIS A 450 25.73 -2.30 12.83
N PRO A 451 26.53 -3.27 12.37
CA PRO A 451 26.71 -4.53 13.05
C PRO A 451 27.21 -4.31 14.50
N LYS A 452 26.68 -5.08 15.45
CA LYS A 452 27.29 -5.17 16.79
C LYS A 452 28.72 -5.68 16.62
N GLY A 453 29.70 -4.98 17.18
CA GLY A 453 31.08 -5.45 17.25
C GLY A 453 31.11 -6.85 17.85
N LYS A 454 31.99 -7.71 17.32
CA LYS A 454 32.24 -9.04 17.89
C LYS A 454 32.95 -8.91 19.24
#